data_6980a7305a2e7e78cdc175e680c9f8f4
#
_entry.id   6980a7305a2e7e78cdc175e680c9f8f4
#
_cell.length_a   1.000
_cell.length_b   1.000
_cell.length_c   1.000
_cell.angle_alpha   90.00
_cell.angle_beta   90.00
_cell.angle_gamma   90.00
#
_symmetry.space_group_name_H-M   'P 1'
#
loop_
_entity.id
_entity.type
_entity.pdbx_description
1 polymer ?
#
loop_
_entity_poly.entity_id
_entity_poly.type
_entity_poly.pdbx_seq_one_letter_code
_entity_poly.pdbx_strand_id
1 'polypeptide(L)'
;MSKQPLKGLILKVCSRCNLDCTYCYMYSQGDMSFLKQPKFISSDVIDQLCRRLTDYFTRNRPESFELILHGGEPTLLGTGAFDQLLTRISSETNSLVKLNYAVQSNGILLNDDWIEVFRKHQVALGISIDGPKHVNDLHRKDHKGNGSFDAVMKGLAVCNRHHYPFGLLGVQNPQTAPDELYAFSKKAGATNIDFLFPHHHHDKKPQQTGYADWWISLFDIWFYDNDDSKPNIRFLTQVIVNCLGLGLGFDMLGQQTNDYLVVETDGSIETVDAMKICGDGFTKENYHLQTHNFEQAMQSPLMHIYHNGHHNLSALCQNCPVVSVCGGGFLPHRFSRELQFDNPSVYCSDLKRIIHYIQHALIDYLSDEAVLQAGLQKFEVFAD
;
A
#
# COMPACT_ATOMS: atom_id res chain seq x y z
N MET A 1 11.63 -19.87 16.63
CA MET A 1 10.77 -18.76 16.16
C MET A 1 9.54 -19.38 15.52
N SER A 2 8.34 -19.12 16.02
CA SER A 2 7.11 -19.55 15.38
C SER A 2 7.06 -18.90 13.99
N LYS A 3 6.95 -19.71 12.94
CA LYS A 3 6.76 -19.19 11.57
C LYS A 3 5.41 -18.47 11.56
N GLN A 4 5.41 -17.14 11.50
CA GLN A 4 4.16 -16.43 11.21
C GLN A 4 3.73 -16.76 9.77
N PRO A 5 2.49 -17.12 9.56
CA PRO A 5 2.01 -17.46 8.23
C PRO A 5 1.95 -16.21 7.33
N LEU A 6 2.21 -16.41 6.06
CA LEU A 6 1.99 -15.39 5.02
C LEU A 6 0.54 -14.94 5.06
N LYS A 7 0.29 -13.63 5.10
CA LYS A 7 -1.06 -13.04 5.14
C LYS A 7 -1.70 -12.91 3.76
N GLY A 8 -0.87 -12.74 2.74
CA GLY A 8 -1.38 -12.53 1.40
C GLY A 8 -0.31 -12.47 0.31
N LEU A 9 -0.79 -12.34 -0.91
CA LEU A 9 0.02 -12.11 -2.10
C LEU A 9 -0.45 -10.87 -2.85
N ILE A 10 0.51 -10.13 -3.39
CA ILE A 10 0.28 -9.15 -4.45
C ILE A 10 0.52 -9.86 -5.78
N LEU A 11 -0.55 -10.08 -6.54
CA LEU A 11 -0.49 -10.77 -7.82
C LEU A 11 -0.46 -9.77 -8.96
N LYS A 12 0.66 -9.73 -9.69
CA LYS A 12 0.80 -8.91 -10.89
C LYS A 12 0.14 -9.61 -12.06
N VAL A 13 -1.05 -9.16 -12.45
CA VAL A 13 -1.77 -9.75 -13.58
C VAL A 13 -1.41 -9.11 -14.93
N CYS A 14 -0.83 -7.90 -14.87
CA CYS A 14 -0.34 -7.15 -16.03
C CYS A 14 0.93 -6.38 -15.66
N SER A 15 1.98 -6.51 -16.46
CA SER A 15 3.26 -5.80 -16.25
C SER A 15 3.33 -4.47 -17.03
N ARG A 16 2.24 -3.99 -17.59
CA ARG A 16 2.15 -2.71 -18.32
C ARG A 16 1.05 -1.84 -17.76
N CYS A 17 1.18 -0.53 -17.95
CA CYS A 17 0.18 0.46 -17.57
C CYS A 17 -0.23 1.31 -18.77
N ASN A 18 -1.45 1.80 -18.77
CA ASN A 18 -1.97 2.78 -19.73
C ASN A 18 -1.71 4.23 -19.28
N LEU A 19 -1.08 4.43 -18.11
CA LEU A 19 -0.58 5.71 -17.62
C LEU A 19 0.95 5.70 -17.50
N ASP A 20 1.54 6.90 -17.55
CA ASP A 20 2.95 7.20 -17.36
C ASP A 20 3.10 8.25 -16.23
N CYS A 21 2.73 7.85 -15.01
CA CYS A 21 2.79 8.73 -13.85
C CYS A 21 4.23 9.06 -13.50
N THR A 22 4.57 10.35 -13.33
CA THR A 22 5.96 10.82 -13.16
C THR A 22 6.66 10.33 -11.89
N TYR A 23 5.90 9.93 -10.87
CA TYR A 23 6.40 9.39 -9.61
C TYR A 23 6.31 7.85 -9.52
N CYS A 24 5.89 7.16 -10.59
CA CYS A 24 5.63 5.73 -10.54
C CYS A 24 6.90 4.93 -10.19
N TYR A 25 6.88 4.25 -9.05
CA TYR A 25 8.01 3.44 -8.62
C TYR A 25 8.28 2.23 -9.52
N MET A 26 7.25 1.76 -10.24
CA MET A 26 7.36 0.64 -11.18
C MET A 26 8.03 1.01 -12.50
N TYR A 27 7.86 2.28 -12.97
CA TYR A 27 8.24 2.65 -14.35
C TYR A 27 9.13 3.88 -14.44
N SER A 28 9.09 4.78 -13.45
CA SER A 28 9.76 6.09 -13.55
C SER A 28 10.89 6.28 -12.54
N GLN A 29 11.15 5.30 -11.65
CA GLN A 29 12.16 5.42 -10.59
C GLN A 29 13.47 4.68 -10.87
N GLY A 30 13.62 4.04 -12.03
CA GLY A 30 14.88 3.47 -12.49
C GLY A 30 14.92 1.95 -12.59
N ASP A 31 13.92 1.21 -12.07
CA ASP A 31 13.79 -0.22 -12.34
C ASP A 31 13.28 -0.44 -13.78
N MET A 32 13.99 -1.26 -14.53
CA MET A 32 13.65 -1.63 -15.91
C MET A 32 13.29 -3.11 -16.04
N SER A 33 13.21 -3.83 -14.94
CA SER A 33 12.96 -5.28 -14.91
C SER A 33 11.61 -5.66 -15.56
N PHE A 34 10.63 -4.76 -15.49
CA PHE A 34 9.32 -4.93 -16.11
C PHE A 34 9.37 -5.14 -17.62
N LEU A 35 10.40 -4.63 -18.32
CA LEU A 35 10.54 -4.79 -19.77
C LEU A 35 10.73 -6.25 -20.19
N LYS A 36 11.29 -7.07 -19.28
CA LYS A 36 11.52 -8.50 -19.50
C LYS A 36 10.31 -9.35 -19.12
N GLN A 37 9.32 -8.76 -18.45
CA GLN A 37 8.11 -9.44 -18.00
C GLN A 37 7.10 -9.63 -19.14
N PRO A 38 6.40 -10.77 -19.25
CA PRO A 38 5.23 -10.92 -20.08
C PRO A 38 4.21 -9.83 -19.78
N LYS A 39 3.54 -9.34 -20.82
CA LYS A 39 2.53 -8.27 -20.64
C LYS A 39 1.41 -8.70 -19.69
N PHE A 40 0.97 -9.94 -19.79
CA PHE A 40 -0.10 -10.52 -18.99
C PHE A 40 0.36 -11.84 -18.36
N ILE A 41 -0.20 -12.16 -17.21
CA ILE A 41 -0.03 -13.46 -16.58
C ILE A 41 -0.59 -14.56 -17.51
N SER A 42 0.16 -15.67 -17.67
CA SER A 42 -0.26 -16.79 -18.51
C SER A 42 -1.06 -17.84 -17.73
N SER A 43 -1.80 -18.69 -18.44
CA SER A 43 -2.49 -19.86 -17.86
C SER A 43 -1.53 -20.77 -17.08
N ASP A 44 -0.32 -20.99 -17.61
CA ASP A 44 0.68 -21.84 -16.95
C ASP A 44 1.14 -21.27 -15.61
N VAL A 45 1.31 -19.94 -15.53
CA VAL A 45 1.63 -19.27 -14.26
C VAL A 45 0.46 -19.35 -13.29
N ILE A 46 -0.78 -19.20 -13.77
CA ILE A 46 -1.99 -19.34 -12.95
C ILE A 46 -2.09 -20.77 -12.38
N ASP A 47 -1.82 -21.80 -13.18
CA ASP A 47 -1.82 -23.20 -12.75
C ASP A 47 -0.72 -23.47 -11.70
N GLN A 48 0.46 -22.88 -11.87
CA GLN A 48 1.53 -22.95 -10.89
C GLN A 48 1.12 -22.25 -9.59
N LEU A 49 0.54 -21.07 -9.68
CA LEU A 49 0.03 -20.31 -8.53
C LEU A 49 -1.01 -21.12 -7.75
N CYS A 50 -2.01 -21.69 -8.42
CA CYS A 50 -3.04 -22.51 -7.80
C CYS A 50 -2.44 -23.70 -7.03
N ARG A 51 -1.49 -24.43 -7.65
CA ARG A 51 -0.76 -25.51 -6.96
C ARG A 51 -0.04 -25.01 -5.70
N ARG A 52 0.69 -23.89 -5.77
CA ARG A 52 1.42 -23.35 -4.62
C ARG A 52 0.50 -22.85 -3.51
N LEU A 53 -0.63 -22.24 -3.87
CA LEU A 53 -1.65 -21.82 -2.90
C LEU A 53 -2.27 -23.03 -2.20
N THR A 54 -2.68 -24.04 -2.96
CA THR A 54 -3.25 -25.29 -2.40
C THR A 54 -2.26 -26.00 -1.46
N ASP A 55 -0.99 -26.12 -1.86
CA ASP A 55 0.06 -26.69 -1.05
C ASP A 55 0.28 -25.88 0.24
N TYR A 56 0.30 -24.55 0.12
CA TYR A 56 0.49 -23.64 1.25
C TYR A 56 -0.67 -23.72 2.23
N PHE A 57 -1.92 -23.64 1.76
CA PHE A 57 -3.11 -23.68 2.61
C PHE A 57 -3.31 -25.04 3.29
N THR A 58 -2.99 -26.13 2.61
CA THR A 58 -3.05 -27.48 3.19
C THR A 58 -2.08 -27.63 4.37
N ARG A 59 -0.88 -27.06 4.24
CA ARG A 59 0.16 -27.16 5.29
C ARG A 59 -0.02 -26.18 6.44
N ASN A 60 -0.40 -24.92 6.14
CA ASN A 60 -0.39 -23.82 7.12
C ASN A 60 -1.78 -23.51 7.68
N ARG A 61 -2.87 -23.89 6.98
CA ARG A 61 -4.28 -23.72 7.38
C ARG A 61 -4.60 -22.33 7.91
N PRO A 62 -4.30 -21.25 7.17
CA PRO A 62 -4.68 -19.91 7.59
C PRO A 62 -6.21 -19.78 7.57
N GLU A 63 -6.78 -19.00 8.49
CA GLU A 63 -8.22 -18.72 8.51
C GLU A 63 -8.67 -17.92 7.29
N SER A 64 -7.84 -16.96 6.89
CA SER A 64 -8.07 -16.13 5.71
C SER A 64 -6.75 -15.81 5.00
N PHE A 65 -6.86 -15.44 3.74
CA PHE A 65 -5.71 -15.06 2.94
C PHE A 65 -6.11 -13.96 1.95
N GLU A 66 -5.25 -12.97 1.79
CA GLU A 66 -5.51 -11.86 0.88
C GLU A 66 -4.83 -12.06 -0.47
N LEU A 67 -5.57 -11.83 -1.55
CA LEU A 67 -5.03 -11.79 -2.90
C LEU A 67 -5.29 -10.42 -3.51
N ILE A 68 -4.24 -9.61 -3.59
CA ILE A 68 -4.30 -8.25 -4.11
C ILE A 68 -3.92 -8.25 -5.58
N LEU A 69 -4.91 -8.07 -6.46
CA LEU A 69 -4.70 -7.99 -7.91
C LEU A 69 -4.06 -6.63 -8.22
N HIS A 70 -2.87 -6.68 -8.80
CA HIS A 70 -2.05 -5.50 -9.06
C HIS A 70 -1.33 -5.63 -10.41
N GLY A 71 -0.37 -4.76 -10.68
CA GLY A 71 0.45 -4.80 -11.88
C GLY A 71 0.91 -3.41 -12.23
N GLY A 72 1.01 -3.10 -13.51
CA GLY A 72 0.95 -1.73 -13.97
C GLY A 72 -0.49 -1.22 -13.83
N GLU A 73 -1.36 -1.76 -14.66
CA GLU A 73 -2.81 -1.56 -14.51
C GLU A 73 -3.53 -2.90 -14.68
N PRO A 74 -4.13 -3.46 -13.62
CA PRO A 74 -4.72 -4.79 -13.66
C PRO A 74 -5.95 -4.89 -14.58
N THR A 75 -6.70 -3.80 -14.77
CA THR A 75 -7.88 -3.80 -15.64
C THR A 75 -7.54 -3.93 -17.13
N LEU A 76 -6.27 -3.76 -17.52
CA LEU A 76 -5.82 -4.08 -18.88
C LEU A 76 -5.94 -5.57 -19.23
N LEU A 77 -6.07 -6.45 -18.24
CA LEU A 77 -6.31 -7.89 -18.45
C LEU A 77 -7.67 -8.15 -19.12
N GLY A 78 -8.63 -7.24 -18.91
CA GLY A 78 -10.01 -7.36 -19.39
C GLY A 78 -10.90 -8.20 -18.47
N THR A 79 -12.20 -7.91 -18.48
CA THR A 79 -13.19 -8.50 -17.54
C THR A 79 -13.27 -10.01 -17.65
N GLY A 80 -13.27 -10.57 -18.88
CA GLY A 80 -13.38 -12.01 -19.09
C GLY A 80 -12.19 -12.80 -18.54
N ALA A 81 -10.96 -12.36 -18.81
CA ALA A 81 -9.76 -13.03 -18.29
C ALA A 81 -9.61 -12.84 -16.78
N PHE A 82 -10.00 -11.69 -16.25
CA PHE A 82 -10.00 -11.41 -14.82
C PHE A 82 -11.01 -12.30 -14.07
N ASP A 83 -12.22 -12.44 -14.61
CA ASP A 83 -13.26 -13.33 -14.06
C ASP A 83 -12.80 -14.80 -14.07
N GLN A 84 -12.22 -15.26 -15.18
CA GLN A 84 -11.67 -16.62 -15.30
C GLN A 84 -10.54 -16.87 -14.30
N LEU A 85 -9.63 -15.92 -14.12
CA LEU A 85 -8.54 -16.00 -13.14
C LEU A 85 -9.08 -16.21 -11.72
N LEU A 86 -10.00 -15.34 -11.26
CA LEU A 86 -10.55 -15.45 -9.90
C LEU A 86 -11.40 -16.71 -9.73
N THR A 87 -12.18 -17.09 -10.75
CA THR A 87 -12.97 -18.33 -10.72
C THR A 87 -12.04 -19.55 -10.61
N ARG A 88 -10.93 -19.57 -11.35
CA ARG A 88 -9.95 -20.66 -11.31
C ARG A 88 -9.32 -20.79 -9.92
N ILE A 89 -8.82 -19.68 -9.36
CA ILE A 89 -8.20 -19.67 -8.02
C ILE A 89 -9.22 -20.11 -6.97
N SER A 90 -10.44 -19.55 -7.00
CA SER A 90 -11.49 -19.90 -6.05
C SER A 90 -11.87 -21.38 -6.12
N SER A 91 -12.00 -21.96 -7.31
CA SER A 91 -12.36 -23.37 -7.45
C SER A 91 -11.35 -24.34 -6.84
N GLU A 92 -10.07 -23.97 -6.81
CA GLU A 92 -9.00 -24.79 -6.27
C GLU A 92 -8.78 -24.61 -4.76
N THR A 93 -9.21 -23.47 -4.19
CA THR A 93 -8.78 -23.07 -2.84
C THR A 93 -9.89 -22.79 -1.84
N ASN A 94 -11.13 -22.51 -2.27
CA ASN A 94 -12.23 -22.11 -1.37
C ASN A 94 -12.59 -23.12 -0.27
N SER A 95 -12.29 -24.41 -0.48
CA SER A 95 -12.48 -25.42 0.56
C SER A 95 -11.40 -25.42 1.64
N LEU A 96 -10.31 -24.68 1.43
CA LEU A 96 -9.12 -24.69 2.28
C LEU A 96 -8.96 -23.40 3.09
N VAL A 97 -9.44 -22.26 2.57
CA VAL A 97 -9.21 -20.95 3.17
C VAL A 97 -10.30 -19.97 2.72
N LYS A 98 -10.59 -18.96 3.54
CA LYS A 98 -11.36 -17.79 3.12
C LYS A 98 -10.45 -16.84 2.33
N LEU A 99 -10.65 -16.73 1.01
CA LEU A 99 -9.97 -15.75 0.19
C LEU A 99 -10.66 -14.38 0.25
N ASN A 100 -9.88 -13.33 0.44
CA ASN A 100 -10.29 -11.95 0.31
C ASN A 100 -9.58 -11.35 -0.91
N TYR A 101 -10.36 -10.90 -1.88
CA TYR A 101 -9.80 -10.28 -3.10
C TYR A 101 -9.81 -8.76 -2.98
N ALA A 102 -8.72 -8.14 -3.41
CA ALA A 102 -8.62 -6.70 -3.59
C ALA A 102 -8.00 -6.37 -4.94
N VAL A 103 -8.30 -5.20 -5.47
CA VAL A 103 -7.66 -4.67 -6.68
C VAL A 103 -7.30 -3.21 -6.48
N GLN A 104 -6.08 -2.82 -6.90
CA GLN A 104 -5.67 -1.43 -6.99
C GLN A 104 -5.58 -1.04 -8.46
N SER A 105 -6.46 -0.13 -8.90
CA SER A 105 -6.59 0.31 -10.29
C SER A 105 -6.43 1.83 -10.42
N ASN A 106 -6.02 2.30 -11.60
CA ASN A 106 -6.10 3.72 -11.93
C ASN A 106 -7.51 4.19 -12.31
N GLY A 107 -8.49 3.30 -12.35
CA GLY A 107 -9.91 3.60 -12.53
C GLY A 107 -10.36 3.97 -13.96
N ILE A 108 -9.43 4.12 -14.91
CA ILE A 108 -9.76 4.65 -16.27
C ILE A 108 -10.65 3.71 -17.08
N LEU A 109 -10.47 2.40 -16.91
CA LEU A 109 -11.16 1.38 -17.69
C LEU A 109 -12.42 0.84 -17.00
N LEU A 110 -12.78 1.37 -15.82
CA LEU A 110 -13.96 0.91 -15.10
C LEU A 110 -15.24 1.22 -15.87
N ASN A 111 -16.07 0.21 -16.01
CA ASN A 111 -17.39 0.23 -16.63
C ASN A 111 -18.35 -0.71 -15.89
N ASP A 112 -19.57 -0.87 -16.39
CA ASP A 112 -20.59 -1.71 -15.75
C ASP A 112 -20.13 -3.18 -15.65
N ASP A 113 -19.50 -3.73 -16.69
CA ASP A 113 -19.01 -5.12 -16.71
C ASP A 113 -17.96 -5.36 -15.61
N TRP A 114 -17.08 -4.39 -15.33
CA TRP A 114 -16.11 -4.47 -14.24
C TRP A 114 -16.80 -4.56 -12.88
N ILE A 115 -17.86 -3.76 -12.67
CA ILE A 115 -18.59 -3.79 -11.40
C ILE A 115 -19.31 -5.13 -11.22
N GLU A 116 -19.83 -5.73 -12.27
CA GLU A 116 -20.42 -7.08 -12.22
C GLU A 116 -19.39 -8.14 -11.81
N VAL A 117 -18.20 -8.12 -12.40
CA VAL A 117 -17.10 -9.03 -12.06
C VAL A 117 -16.65 -8.81 -10.60
N PHE A 118 -16.45 -7.57 -10.18
CA PHE A 118 -16.05 -7.28 -8.80
C PHE A 118 -17.11 -7.70 -7.79
N ARG A 119 -18.38 -7.51 -8.09
CA ARG A 119 -19.49 -7.95 -7.23
C ARG A 119 -19.57 -9.47 -7.13
N LYS A 120 -19.42 -10.18 -8.26
CA LYS A 120 -19.41 -11.65 -8.32
C LYS A 120 -18.36 -12.24 -7.38
N HIS A 121 -17.16 -11.66 -7.35
CA HIS A 121 -16.02 -12.16 -6.57
C HIS A 121 -15.79 -11.41 -5.25
N GLN A 122 -16.66 -10.45 -4.90
CA GLN A 122 -16.55 -9.61 -3.69
C GLN A 122 -15.18 -8.90 -3.60
N VAL A 123 -14.71 -8.33 -4.71
CA VAL A 123 -13.39 -7.68 -4.80
C VAL A 123 -13.42 -6.31 -4.14
N ALA A 124 -12.60 -6.07 -3.13
CA ALA A 124 -12.39 -4.73 -2.59
C ALA A 124 -11.67 -3.84 -3.63
N LEU A 125 -12.22 -2.65 -3.90
CA LEU A 125 -11.74 -1.77 -4.95
C LEU A 125 -11.00 -0.55 -4.38
N GLY A 126 -9.73 -0.42 -4.73
CA GLY A 126 -8.93 0.80 -4.56
C GLY A 126 -8.75 1.52 -5.89
N ILE A 127 -8.98 2.82 -5.92
CA ILE A 127 -8.81 3.66 -7.12
C ILE A 127 -7.74 4.71 -6.85
N SER A 128 -6.74 4.76 -7.74
CA SER A 128 -5.63 5.69 -7.62
C SER A 128 -5.98 7.04 -8.23
N ILE A 129 -6.04 8.09 -7.40
CA ILE A 129 -6.26 9.49 -7.79
C ILE A 129 -5.63 10.42 -6.74
N ASP A 130 -4.94 11.47 -7.17
CA ASP A 130 -4.22 12.37 -6.25
C ASP A 130 -5.08 13.53 -5.72
N GLY A 131 -6.30 13.69 -6.22
CA GLY A 131 -7.22 14.74 -5.82
C GLY A 131 -7.93 15.41 -7.01
N PRO A 132 -8.32 16.69 -6.92
CA PRO A 132 -8.91 17.46 -7.99
C PRO A 132 -8.05 17.50 -9.26
N LYS A 133 -8.64 17.90 -10.39
CA LYS A 133 -7.99 17.84 -11.71
C LYS A 133 -6.61 18.48 -11.75
N HIS A 134 -6.46 19.67 -11.18
CA HIS A 134 -5.19 20.40 -11.19
C HIS A 134 -4.10 19.72 -10.37
N VAL A 135 -4.46 18.93 -9.35
CA VAL A 135 -3.53 18.12 -8.57
C VAL A 135 -3.21 16.81 -9.29
N ASN A 136 -4.25 16.06 -9.66
CA ASN A 136 -4.10 14.75 -10.31
C ASN A 136 -3.29 14.84 -11.62
N ASP A 137 -3.61 15.81 -12.47
CA ASP A 137 -3.03 15.93 -13.81
C ASP A 137 -1.60 16.50 -13.80
N LEU A 138 -1.05 16.89 -12.64
CA LEU A 138 0.38 17.20 -12.49
C LEU A 138 1.25 15.98 -12.80
N HIS A 139 0.86 14.83 -12.27
CA HIS A 139 1.68 13.62 -12.25
C HIS A 139 1.05 12.43 -12.95
N ARG A 140 -0.28 12.25 -12.86
CA ARG A 140 -0.99 11.09 -13.41
C ARG A 140 -1.42 11.35 -14.85
N LYS A 141 -0.48 11.10 -15.77
CA LYS A 141 -0.64 11.37 -17.22
C LYS A 141 -0.65 10.08 -18.02
N ASP A 142 -1.27 10.14 -19.20
CA ASP A 142 -1.12 9.07 -20.19
C ASP A 142 0.24 9.18 -20.92
N HIS A 143 0.56 8.18 -21.75
CA HIS A 143 1.81 8.16 -22.54
C HIS A 143 1.91 9.28 -23.61
N LYS A 144 0.86 10.10 -23.77
CA LYS A 144 0.85 11.29 -24.64
C LYS A 144 0.98 12.59 -23.83
N GLY A 145 1.08 12.50 -22.50
CA GLY A 145 1.20 13.63 -21.60
C GLY A 145 -0.15 14.27 -21.18
N ASN A 146 -1.28 13.70 -21.58
CA ASN A 146 -2.59 14.18 -21.15
C ASN A 146 -2.92 13.75 -19.72
N GLY A 147 -3.56 14.61 -18.94
CA GLY A 147 -4.02 14.27 -17.60
C GLY A 147 -5.11 13.18 -17.61
N SER A 148 -5.15 12.39 -16.57
CA SER A 148 -6.05 11.23 -16.43
C SER A 148 -7.35 11.54 -15.70
N PHE A 149 -7.48 12.69 -15.05
CA PHE A 149 -8.58 13.03 -14.13
C PHE A 149 -9.97 12.75 -14.72
N ASP A 150 -10.27 13.29 -15.89
CA ASP A 150 -11.61 13.18 -16.49
C ASP A 150 -11.98 11.71 -16.79
N ALA A 151 -11.01 10.87 -17.11
CA ALA A 151 -11.23 9.45 -17.34
C ALA A 151 -11.46 8.68 -16.02
N VAL A 152 -10.69 8.99 -14.97
CA VAL A 152 -10.89 8.41 -13.63
C VAL A 152 -12.26 8.79 -13.07
N MET A 153 -12.67 10.04 -13.21
CA MET A 153 -14.00 10.52 -12.76
C MET A 153 -15.16 9.78 -13.44
N LYS A 154 -15.01 9.35 -14.69
CA LYS A 154 -16.00 8.47 -15.33
C LYS A 154 -16.07 7.10 -14.65
N GLY A 155 -14.92 6.53 -14.28
CA GLY A 155 -14.86 5.27 -13.51
C GLY A 155 -15.51 5.41 -12.13
N LEU A 156 -15.25 6.50 -11.41
CA LEU A 156 -15.90 6.79 -10.11
C LEU A 156 -17.41 6.96 -10.25
N ALA A 157 -17.88 7.61 -11.32
CA ALA A 157 -19.31 7.74 -11.60
C ALA A 157 -19.99 6.38 -11.84
N VAL A 158 -19.29 5.42 -12.44
CA VAL A 158 -19.79 4.04 -12.58
C VAL A 158 -19.92 3.39 -11.20
N CYS A 159 -18.90 3.47 -10.35
CA CYS A 159 -18.96 2.91 -8.98
C CYS A 159 -20.14 3.50 -8.19
N ASN A 160 -20.30 4.83 -8.21
CA ASN A 160 -21.37 5.53 -7.51
C ASN A 160 -22.78 5.12 -8.04
N ARG A 161 -22.95 5.03 -9.36
CA ARG A 161 -24.21 4.58 -9.98
C ARG A 161 -24.61 3.18 -9.54
N HIS A 162 -23.64 2.31 -9.35
CA HIS A 162 -23.84 0.94 -8.88
C HIS A 162 -23.82 0.78 -7.37
N HIS A 163 -23.62 1.86 -6.60
CA HIS A 163 -23.41 1.82 -5.15
C HIS A 163 -22.29 0.82 -4.77
N TYR A 164 -21.25 0.73 -5.58
CA TYR A 164 -20.12 -0.13 -5.31
C TYR A 164 -19.07 0.61 -4.46
N PRO A 165 -18.75 0.11 -3.24
CA PRO A 165 -17.83 0.80 -2.35
C PRO A 165 -16.41 0.78 -2.92
N PHE A 166 -15.70 1.90 -2.75
CA PHE A 166 -14.32 2.04 -3.16
C PHE A 166 -13.51 2.91 -2.19
N GLY A 167 -12.19 2.63 -2.14
CA GLY A 167 -11.23 3.51 -1.50
C GLY A 167 -10.47 4.35 -2.53
N LEU A 168 -9.98 5.52 -2.13
CA LEU A 168 -9.07 6.34 -2.93
C LEU A 168 -7.65 6.28 -2.36
N LEU A 169 -6.68 6.22 -3.26
CA LEU A 169 -5.26 6.23 -2.92
C LEU A 169 -4.55 7.28 -3.78
N GLY A 170 -3.93 8.27 -3.14
CA GLY A 170 -3.11 9.28 -3.79
C GLY A 170 -1.67 9.27 -3.30
N VAL A 171 -0.85 10.08 -3.95
CA VAL A 171 0.50 10.40 -3.46
C VAL A 171 0.47 11.80 -2.89
N GLN A 172 0.94 11.96 -1.65
CA GLN A 172 1.00 13.24 -0.96
C GLN A 172 1.83 14.26 -1.74
N ASN A 173 1.28 15.45 -1.92
CA ASN A 173 2.00 16.61 -2.42
C ASN A 173 1.84 17.76 -1.40
N PRO A 174 2.90 18.16 -0.67
CA PRO A 174 2.81 19.22 0.35
C PRO A 174 2.40 20.59 -0.18
N GLN A 175 2.44 20.79 -1.49
CA GLN A 175 2.01 22.05 -2.14
C GLN A 175 0.50 22.12 -2.39
N THR A 176 -0.23 21.05 -2.10
CA THR A 176 -1.69 21.00 -2.26
C THR A 176 -2.40 21.22 -0.94
N ALA A 177 -3.58 21.83 -0.97
CA ALA A 177 -4.37 22.10 0.22
C ALA A 177 -5.05 20.81 0.73
N PRO A 178 -4.80 20.36 1.99
CA PRO A 178 -5.39 19.13 2.51
C PRO A 178 -6.93 19.18 2.59
N ASP A 179 -7.50 20.34 2.88
CA ASP A 179 -8.95 20.56 2.94
C ASP A 179 -9.63 20.35 1.57
N GLU A 180 -9.01 20.82 0.51
CA GLU A 180 -9.50 20.60 -0.85
C GLU A 180 -9.50 19.12 -1.22
N LEU A 181 -8.43 18.39 -0.87
CA LEU A 181 -8.30 16.95 -1.11
C LEU A 181 -9.31 16.15 -0.30
N TYR A 182 -9.52 16.52 0.95
CA TYR A 182 -10.49 15.87 1.81
C TYR A 182 -11.92 16.10 1.31
N ALA A 183 -12.27 17.35 1.01
CA ALA A 183 -13.58 17.70 0.45
C ALA A 183 -13.84 16.99 -0.88
N PHE A 184 -12.82 16.91 -1.77
CA PHE A 184 -12.90 16.15 -3.01
C PHE A 184 -13.20 14.67 -2.75
N SER A 185 -12.49 14.04 -1.82
CA SER A 185 -12.64 12.62 -1.52
C SER A 185 -14.03 12.29 -0.94
N LYS A 186 -14.55 13.14 -0.05
CA LYS A 186 -15.94 13.02 0.45
C LYS A 186 -16.95 13.15 -0.69
N LYS A 187 -16.81 14.17 -1.54
CA LYS A 187 -17.68 14.41 -2.68
C LYS A 187 -17.64 13.26 -3.70
N ALA A 188 -16.48 12.63 -3.86
CA ALA A 188 -16.32 11.47 -4.74
C ALA A 188 -17.07 10.22 -4.22
N GLY A 189 -17.44 10.18 -2.94
CA GLY A 189 -18.15 9.05 -2.32
C GLY A 189 -17.21 7.93 -1.85
N ALA A 190 -15.96 8.24 -1.59
CA ALA A 190 -14.98 7.26 -1.10
C ALA A 190 -15.30 6.82 0.33
N THR A 191 -15.21 5.52 0.62
CA THR A 191 -15.35 4.98 1.98
C THR A 191 -14.04 5.03 2.77
N ASN A 192 -12.93 4.91 2.06
CA ASN A 192 -11.59 5.00 2.60
C ASN A 192 -10.73 5.90 1.70
N ILE A 193 -9.83 6.63 2.29
CA ILE A 193 -8.83 7.42 1.56
C ILE A 193 -7.48 7.22 2.21
N ASP A 194 -6.42 7.34 1.42
CA ASP A 194 -5.07 7.38 1.92
C ASP A 194 -4.15 8.15 0.97
N PHE A 195 -3.08 8.72 1.52
CA PHE A 195 -2.06 9.41 0.77
C PHE A 195 -0.69 8.85 1.14
N LEU A 196 0.02 8.32 0.17
CA LEU A 196 1.37 7.79 0.38
C LEU A 196 2.40 8.91 0.37
N PHE A 197 3.39 8.83 1.25
CA PHE A 197 4.61 9.61 1.07
C PHE A 197 5.24 9.26 -0.28
N PRO A 198 5.73 10.22 -1.06
CA PRO A 198 6.46 9.93 -2.29
C PRO A 198 7.62 8.97 -2.04
N HIS A 199 7.86 8.05 -2.95
CA HIS A 199 8.92 7.07 -2.79
C HIS A 199 10.29 7.71 -3.03
N HIS A 200 10.97 8.04 -1.93
CA HIS A 200 12.33 8.55 -1.85
C HIS A 200 13.17 7.72 -0.89
N HIS A 201 14.48 7.80 -1.02
CA HIS A 201 15.45 7.14 -0.15
C HIS A 201 16.69 8.03 0.04
N HIS A 202 17.67 7.62 0.85
CA HIS A 202 18.79 8.51 1.22
C HIS A 202 19.66 8.95 0.05
N ASP A 203 19.80 8.12 -1.01
CA ASP A 203 20.56 8.52 -2.22
C ASP A 203 19.72 9.40 -3.16
N LYS A 204 18.40 9.46 -2.97
CA LYS A 204 17.46 10.29 -3.74
C LYS A 204 16.44 10.89 -2.79
N LYS A 205 16.89 11.85 -1.98
CA LYS A 205 16.07 12.49 -0.94
C LYS A 205 14.93 13.32 -1.54
N PRO A 206 13.81 13.47 -0.80
CA PRO A 206 12.75 14.41 -1.19
C PRO A 206 13.32 15.83 -1.29
N GLN A 207 12.91 16.54 -2.34
CA GLN A 207 13.28 17.95 -2.53
C GLN A 207 12.31 18.90 -1.84
N GLN A 208 11.07 18.44 -1.62
CA GLN A 208 10.03 19.20 -0.94
C GLN A 208 10.13 19.01 0.57
N THR A 209 9.59 19.96 1.31
CA THR A 209 9.39 19.95 2.76
C THR A 209 7.92 20.19 3.07
N GLY A 210 7.53 20.12 4.36
CA GLY A 210 6.15 20.40 4.77
C GLY A 210 5.22 19.19 4.77
N TYR A 211 5.77 17.98 4.67
CA TYR A 211 4.97 16.76 4.72
C TYR A 211 4.23 16.60 6.05
N ALA A 212 4.90 16.93 7.16
CA ALA A 212 4.28 16.89 8.48
C ALA A 212 3.15 17.92 8.63
N ASP A 213 3.36 19.16 8.19
CA ASP A 213 2.35 20.22 8.30
C ASP A 213 1.11 19.88 7.50
N TRP A 214 1.29 19.26 6.33
CA TRP A 214 0.21 18.78 5.50
C TRP A 214 -0.61 17.68 6.21
N TRP A 215 0.05 16.66 6.78
CA TRP A 215 -0.61 15.58 7.51
C TRP A 215 -1.30 16.07 8.79
N ILE A 216 -0.70 17.00 9.51
CA ILE A 216 -1.28 17.62 10.71
C ILE A 216 -2.56 18.38 10.35
N SER A 217 -2.51 19.20 9.29
CA SER A 217 -3.70 19.90 8.79
C SER A 217 -4.80 18.94 8.36
N LEU A 218 -4.45 17.84 7.65
CA LEU A 218 -5.43 16.83 7.27
C LEU A 218 -6.02 16.11 8.48
N PHE A 219 -5.19 15.82 9.49
CA PHE A 219 -5.65 15.23 10.75
C PHE A 219 -6.69 16.11 11.43
N ASP A 220 -6.44 17.40 11.58
CA ASP A 220 -7.38 18.32 12.24
C ASP A 220 -8.72 18.38 11.50
N ILE A 221 -8.69 18.50 10.17
CA ILE A 221 -9.89 18.54 9.34
C ILE A 221 -10.69 17.24 9.49
N TRP A 222 -10.03 16.11 9.43
CA TRP A 222 -10.68 14.79 9.48
C TRP A 222 -11.10 14.39 10.90
N PHE A 223 -10.25 14.64 11.90
CA PHE A 223 -10.48 14.18 13.27
C PHE A 223 -11.68 14.89 13.88
N TYR A 224 -11.80 16.21 13.65
CA TYR A 224 -12.89 17.03 14.17
C TYR A 224 -14.10 17.12 13.22
N ASP A 225 -14.10 16.41 12.09
CA ASP A 225 -15.30 16.28 11.24
C ASP A 225 -16.33 15.37 11.92
N ASN A 226 -17.47 15.93 12.29
CA ASN A 226 -18.57 15.23 12.96
C ASN A 226 -19.54 14.53 11.98
N ASP A 227 -19.21 14.46 10.69
CA ASP A 227 -20.00 13.75 9.71
C ASP A 227 -19.79 12.23 9.85
N ASP A 228 -20.84 11.49 10.23
CA ASP A 228 -20.79 10.03 10.39
C ASP A 228 -20.43 9.29 9.09
N SER A 229 -20.63 9.93 7.94
CA SER A 229 -20.27 9.40 6.63
C SER A 229 -18.85 9.73 6.17
N LYS A 230 -18.03 10.37 7.02
CA LYS A 230 -16.65 10.72 6.68
C LYS A 230 -15.84 9.48 6.31
N PRO A 231 -15.00 9.55 5.26
CA PRO A 231 -14.14 8.44 4.89
C PRO A 231 -13.09 8.16 5.96
N ASN A 232 -12.74 6.89 6.14
CA ASN A 232 -11.59 6.52 6.97
C ASN A 232 -10.28 6.94 6.27
N ILE A 233 -9.33 7.54 7.01
CA ILE A 233 -7.97 7.81 6.54
C ILE A 233 -7.04 6.80 7.17
N ARG A 234 -6.59 5.81 6.38
CA ARG A 234 -5.84 4.65 6.86
C ARG A 234 -4.59 5.04 7.65
N PHE A 235 -3.75 5.94 7.11
CA PHE A 235 -2.53 6.37 7.79
C PHE A 235 -2.81 6.99 9.16
N LEU A 236 -3.76 7.93 9.23
CA LEU A 236 -4.11 8.62 10.49
C LEU A 236 -4.74 7.65 11.50
N THR A 237 -5.66 6.81 11.04
CA THR A 237 -6.26 5.77 11.90
C THR A 237 -5.17 4.85 12.47
N GLN A 238 -4.19 4.45 11.66
CA GLN A 238 -3.11 3.58 12.11
C GLN A 238 -2.21 4.27 13.14
N VAL A 239 -1.88 5.55 12.96
CA VAL A 239 -1.13 6.32 13.98
C VAL A 239 -1.91 6.36 15.29
N ILE A 240 -3.21 6.67 15.26
CA ILE A 240 -4.07 6.70 16.45
C ILE A 240 -4.06 5.34 17.16
N VAL A 241 -4.33 4.26 16.41
CA VAL A 241 -4.41 2.89 16.95
C VAL A 241 -3.07 2.47 17.57
N ASN A 242 -1.95 2.82 16.95
CA ASN A 242 -0.62 2.52 17.50
C ASN A 242 -0.32 3.38 18.73
N CYS A 243 -0.73 4.67 18.76
CA CYS A 243 -0.63 5.50 19.96
C CYS A 243 -1.41 4.90 21.13
N LEU A 244 -2.57 4.30 20.87
CA LEU A 244 -3.40 3.64 21.89
C LEU A 244 -2.89 2.26 22.30
N GLY A 245 -1.73 1.81 21.78
CA GLY A 245 -1.14 0.51 22.12
C GLY A 245 -1.88 -0.71 21.56
N LEU A 246 -2.81 -0.53 20.62
CA LEU A 246 -3.61 -1.61 20.04
C LEU A 246 -2.86 -2.43 18.97
N GLY A 247 -1.63 -2.02 18.59
CA GLY A 247 -0.65 -2.84 17.89
C GLY A 247 -1.02 -3.31 16.49
N LEU A 248 -1.88 -2.59 15.79
CA LEU A 248 -2.21 -2.89 14.38
C LEU A 248 -1.22 -2.13 13.49
N GLY A 249 -0.16 -2.79 13.04
CA GLY A 249 0.79 -2.20 12.09
C GLY A 249 0.43 -2.51 10.63
N PHE A 250 0.95 -1.71 9.71
CA PHE A 250 1.07 -2.03 8.30
C PHE A 250 2.49 -1.68 7.85
N ASP A 251 2.85 -1.94 6.62
CA ASP A 251 4.24 -1.85 6.14
C ASP A 251 4.91 -0.47 6.28
N MET A 252 4.14 0.58 6.55
CA MET A 252 4.65 1.94 6.76
C MET A 252 4.81 2.33 8.23
N LEU A 253 4.11 1.69 9.18
CA LEU A 253 4.08 2.06 10.58
C LEU A 253 3.91 0.85 11.51
N GLY A 254 4.35 1.00 12.77
CA GLY A 254 4.17 -0.01 13.81
C GLY A 254 5.31 -1.02 13.86
N GLN A 255 5.15 -2.06 14.68
CA GLN A 255 6.18 -3.06 14.93
C GLN A 255 5.78 -4.48 14.45
N GLN A 256 4.84 -4.58 13.53
CA GLN A 256 4.42 -5.87 12.99
C GLN A 256 5.32 -6.33 11.85
N THR A 257 5.30 -7.64 11.59
CA THR A 257 5.99 -8.23 10.44
C THR A 257 5.24 -7.94 9.14
N ASN A 258 5.98 -7.84 8.05
CA ASN A 258 5.44 -7.65 6.70
C ASN A 258 5.32 -9.02 6.01
N ASP A 259 4.09 -9.54 5.92
CA ASP A 259 3.80 -10.93 5.57
C ASP A 259 3.15 -11.07 4.18
N TYR A 260 3.64 -10.30 3.20
CA TYR A 260 3.17 -10.34 1.80
C TYR A 260 4.33 -10.62 0.86
N LEU A 261 4.08 -11.44 -0.16
CA LEU A 261 4.97 -11.66 -1.30
C LEU A 261 4.33 -11.08 -2.55
N VAL A 262 5.16 -10.73 -3.53
CA VAL A 262 4.73 -10.36 -4.87
C VAL A 262 4.94 -11.55 -5.81
N VAL A 263 3.95 -11.84 -6.64
CA VAL A 263 4.07 -12.77 -7.76
C VAL A 263 3.95 -11.97 -9.04
N GLU A 264 5.01 -11.96 -9.84
CA GLU A 264 5.08 -11.25 -11.11
C GLU A 264 4.42 -12.02 -12.25
N THR A 265 4.20 -11.37 -13.38
CA THR A 265 3.49 -11.95 -14.54
C THR A 265 4.20 -13.15 -15.17
N ASP A 266 5.52 -13.31 -14.96
CA ASP A 266 6.31 -14.48 -15.37
C ASP A 266 6.28 -15.62 -14.35
N GLY A 267 5.71 -15.40 -13.15
CA GLY A 267 5.71 -16.36 -12.04
C GLY A 267 6.91 -16.23 -11.12
N SER A 268 7.80 -15.23 -11.27
CA SER A 268 8.82 -14.93 -10.26
C SER A 268 8.17 -14.45 -8.97
N ILE A 269 8.76 -14.85 -7.84
CA ILE A 269 8.32 -14.48 -6.50
C ILE A 269 9.32 -13.47 -5.96
N GLU A 270 8.82 -12.31 -5.56
CA GLU A 270 9.63 -11.18 -5.12
C GLU A 270 9.12 -10.65 -3.77
N THR A 271 9.91 -9.82 -3.11
CA THR A 271 9.46 -8.98 -2.00
C THR A 271 8.55 -7.85 -2.53
N VAL A 272 8.10 -6.96 -1.62
CA VAL A 272 7.23 -5.85 -2.01
C VAL A 272 7.85 -5.01 -3.13
N ASP A 273 7.03 -4.70 -4.11
CA ASP A 273 7.45 -4.02 -5.34
C ASP A 273 7.94 -2.57 -5.14
N ALA A 274 7.56 -1.90 -4.05
CA ALA A 274 8.10 -0.60 -3.70
C ALA A 274 9.62 -0.61 -3.47
N MET A 275 10.23 -1.77 -3.18
CA MET A 275 11.69 -1.93 -3.09
C MET A 275 12.40 -1.73 -4.42
N LYS A 276 11.69 -1.70 -5.55
CA LYS A 276 12.24 -1.39 -6.89
C LYS A 276 12.87 0.00 -6.97
N ILE A 277 12.50 0.94 -6.08
CA ILE A 277 13.16 2.25 -6.00
C ILE A 277 14.64 2.16 -5.58
N CYS A 278 15.04 1.07 -4.92
CA CYS A 278 16.43 0.87 -4.45
C CYS A 278 17.42 0.58 -5.58
N GLY A 279 16.94 0.20 -6.78
CA GLY A 279 17.79 -0.05 -7.94
C GLY A 279 17.16 -0.93 -9.01
N ASP A 280 17.75 -0.94 -10.21
CA ASP A 280 17.29 -1.79 -11.29
C ASP A 280 17.44 -3.28 -10.94
N GLY A 281 16.34 -4.02 -11.03
CA GLY A 281 16.28 -5.43 -10.67
C GLY A 281 16.50 -5.74 -9.18
N PHE A 282 16.40 -4.76 -8.30
CA PHE A 282 16.68 -4.91 -6.87
C PHE A 282 15.89 -6.02 -6.19
N THR A 283 14.63 -6.25 -6.61
CA THR A 283 13.74 -7.28 -6.04
C THR A 283 13.96 -8.69 -6.64
N LYS A 284 14.85 -8.84 -7.64
CA LYS A 284 15.08 -10.12 -8.33
C LYS A 284 16.04 -11.02 -7.55
N GLU A 285 15.51 -12.03 -6.85
CA GLU A 285 16.29 -13.00 -6.07
C GLU A 285 16.20 -14.44 -6.63
N ASN A 286 15.69 -14.61 -7.86
CA ASN A 286 15.57 -15.89 -8.58
C ASN A 286 14.63 -16.93 -7.94
N TYR A 287 13.66 -16.49 -7.13
CA TYR A 287 12.56 -17.35 -6.67
C TYR A 287 11.45 -17.37 -7.72
N HIS A 288 10.85 -18.53 -7.95
CA HIS A 288 9.85 -18.70 -8.99
C HIS A 288 8.83 -19.78 -8.61
N LEU A 289 7.55 -19.59 -8.96
CA LEU A 289 6.46 -20.54 -8.65
C LEU A 289 6.73 -21.96 -9.17
N GLN A 290 7.44 -22.10 -10.30
CA GLN A 290 7.77 -23.41 -10.87
C GLN A 290 8.69 -24.22 -9.95
N THR A 291 9.67 -23.59 -9.32
CA THR A 291 10.77 -24.26 -8.61
C THR A 291 10.72 -24.09 -7.10
N HIS A 292 10.04 -23.06 -6.58
CA HIS A 292 10.03 -22.74 -5.13
C HIS A 292 8.60 -22.68 -4.61
N ASN A 293 8.44 -22.98 -3.32
CA ASN A 293 7.23 -22.70 -2.57
C ASN A 293 7.33 -21.33 -1.86
N PHE A 294 6.22 -20.87 -1.27
CA PHE A 294 6.20 -19.57 -0.60
C PHE A 294 7.07 -19.55 0.65
N GLU A 295 7.16 -20.65 1.40
CA GLU A 295 8.02 -20.75 2.57
C GLU A 295 9.50 -20.63 2.22
N GLN A 296 9.91 -21.12 1.05
CA GLN A 296 11.27 -20.92 0.55
C GLN A 296 11.51 -19.48 0.14
N ALA A 297 10.56 -18.85 -0.55
CA ALA A 297 10.65 -17.44 -0.93
C ALA A 297 10.71 -16.51 0.30
N MET A 298 9.97 -16.83 1.37
CA MET A 298 10.04 -16.09 2.65
C MET A 298 11.41 -16.17 3.32
N GLN A 299 12.26 -17.12 2.95
CA GLN A 299 13.64 -17.23 3.44
C GLN A 299 14.67 -16.48 2.60
N SER A 300 14.23 -15.81 1.50
CA SER A 300 15.16 -14.99 0.70
C SER A 300 15.76 -13.87 1.54
N PRO A 301 17.01 -13.46 1.29
CA PRO A 301 17.66 -12.41 2.05
C PRO A 301 16.87 -11.10 2.08
N LEU A 302 16.35 -10.67 0.95
CA LEU A 302 15.61 -9.41 0.86
C LEU A 302 14.24 -9.53 1.52
N MET A 303 13.55 -10.67 1.35
CA MET A 303 12.28 -10.90 2.03
C MET A 303 12.45 -10.97 3.55
N HIS A 304 13.54 -11.58 4.03
CA HIS A 304 13.87 -11.58 5.46
C HIS A 304 14.06 -10.15 6.01
N ILE A 305 14.74 -9.29 5.25
CA ILE A 305 14.92 -7.87 5.61
C ILE A 305 13.56 -7.15 5.63
N TYR A 306 12.72 -7.36 4.62
CA TYR A 306 11.41 -6.73 4.54
C TYR A 306 10.46 -7.23 5.63
N HIS A 307 10.38 -8.53 5.83
CA HIS A 307 9.55 -9.16 6.86
C HIS A 307 9.86 -8.62 8.27
N ASN A 308 11.15 -8.44 8.58
CA ASN A 308 11.61 -7.96 9.88
C ASN A 308 11.96 -6.45 9.87
N GLY A 309 11.51 -5.69 8.88
CA GLY A 309 11.89 -4.29 8.69
C GLY A 309 11.65 -3.41 9.92
N HIS A 310 10.55 -3.66 10.63
CA HIS A 310 10.21 -2.93 11.85
C HIS A 310 10.91 -3.45 13.12
N HIS A 311 11.64 -4.55 13.04
CA HIS A 311 12.44 -5.10 14.14
C HIS A 311 13.94 -4.83 13.95
N ASN A 312 14.41 -4.75 12.70
CA ASN A 312 15.80 -4.46 12.35
C ASN A 312 15.97 -2.95 12.14
N LEU A 313 16.08 -2.21 13.24
CA LEU A 313 16.11 -0.76 13.25
C LEU A 313 17.53 -0.21 13.49
N SER A 314 17.85 0.93 12.87
CA SER A 314 19.07 1.68 13.18
C SER A 314 19.11 2.12 14.65
N ALA A 315 20.30 2.37 15.18
CA ALA A 315 20.48 2.82 16.57
C ALA A 315 19.67 4.09 16.91
N LEU A 316 19.53 5.00 15.96
CA LEU A 316 18.69 6.19 16.10
C LEU A 316 17.21 5.84 16.30
N CYS A 317 16.71 4.86 15.54
CA CYS A 317 15.33 4.42 15.67
C CYS A 317 15.08 3.61 16.94
N GLN A 318 16.03 2.76 17.37
CA GLN A 318 15.92 1.94 18.57
C GLN A 318 15.78 2.81 19.85
N ASN A 319 16.44 3.97 19.88
CA ASN A 319 16.39 4.91 21.00
C ASN A 319 15.32 6.03 20.84
N CYS A 320 14.46 5.91 19.82
CA CYS A 320 13.47 6.94 19.52
C CYS A 320 12.22 6.78 20.41
N PRO A 321 11.73 7.86 21.07
CA PRO A 321 10.56 7.78 21.94
C PRO A 321 9.27 7.35 21.23
N VAL A 322 9.16 7.55 19.93
CA VAL A 322 7.99 7.15 19.14
C VAL A 322 8.18 5.86 18.34
N VAL A 323 9.21 5.07 18.64
CA VAL A 323 9.54 3.85 17.87
C VAL A 323 8.41 2.82 17.85
N SER A 324 7.66 2.69 18.95
CA SER A 324 6.53 1.77 19.05
C SER A 324 5.39 2.11 18.08
N VAL A 325 5.21 3.38 17.79
CA VAL A 325 4.20 3.89 16.84
C VAL A 325 4.75 3.90 15.41
N CYS A 326 5.98 4.43 15.24
CA CYS A 326 6.61 4.62 13.95
C CYS A 326 7.15 3.32 13.33
N GLY A 327 7.79 2.46 14.14
CA GLY A 327 8.44 1.23 13.66
C GLY A 327 9.59 1.45 12.67
N GLY A 328 10.18 2.67 12.63
CA GLY A 328 11.20 3.05 11.66
C GLY A 328 10.66 3.53 10.31
N GLY A 329 9.34 3.57 10.12
CA GLY A 329 8.69 3.94 8.87
C GLY A 329 8.83 2.89 7.77
N PHE A 330 8.43 3.25 6.55
CA PHE A 330 8.45 2.33 5.40
C PHE A 330 9.88 1.97 4.99
N LEU A 331 10.14 0.68 4.85
CA LEU A 331 11.49 0.15 4.64
C LEU A 331 12.22 0.75 3.42
N PRO A 332 11.61 0.89 2.22
CA PRO A 332 12.28 1.53 1.08
C PRO A 332 12.78 2.95 1.35
N HIS A 333 12.10 3.71 2.23
CA HIS A 333 12.50 5.07 2.61
C HIS A 333 13.76 5.12 3.49
N ARG A 334 14.22 3.98 3.99
CA ARG A 334 15.43 3.83 4.80
C ARG A 334 16.68 3.50 3.98
N PHE A 335 16.50 3.17 2.70
CA PHE A 335 17.60 2.67 1.87
C PHE A 335 18.66 3.73 1.59
N SER A 336 19.94 3.31 1.63
CA SER A 336 21.09 3.94 0.99
C SER A 336 22.03 2.87 0.45
N ARG A 337 22.82 3.20 -0.54
CA ARG A 337 23.85 2.27 -1.06
C ARG A 337 24.91 1.96 -0.02
N GLU A 338 25.25 2.93 0.83
CA GLU A 338 26.29 2.81 1.86
C GLU A 338 25.84 1.94 3.04
N LEU A 339 24.69 2.25 3.65
CA LEU A 339 24.24 1.62 4.89
C LEU A 339 23.04 0.65 4.66
N GLN A 340 22.67 0.44 3.41
CA GLN A 340 21.49 -0.35 3.05
C GLN A 340 20.24 0.16 3.80
N PHE A 341 19.64 -0.63 4.64
CA PHE A 341 18.43 -0.27 5.41
C PHE A 341 18.73 0.13 6.86
N ASP A 342 20.01 0.26 7.24
CA ASP A 342 20.42 0.71 8.58
C ASP A 342 20.41 2.23 8.70
N ASN A 343 19.27 2.82 8.36
CA ASN A 343 19.01 4.25 8.43
C ASN A 343 17.60 4.49 9.00
N PRO A 344 17.34 5.66 9.59
CA PRO A 344 15.96 6.12 9.76
C PRO A 344 15.33 6.39 8.39
N SER A 345 14.01 6.47 8.33
CA SER A 345 13.30 6.93 7.11
C SER A 345 13.76 8.33 6.71
N VAL A 346 13.80 8.63 5.40
CA VAL A 346 14.02 10.00 4.91
C VAL A 346 12.92 10.98 5.35
N TYR A 347 11.81 10.47 5.84
CA TYR A 347 10.69 11.23 6.43
C TYR A 347 10.69 11.17 7.96
N CYS A 348 11.81 10.84 8.61
CA CYS A 348 11.88 10.63 10.05
C CYS A 348 11.40 11.84 10.86
N SER A 349 11.83 13.05 10.51
CA SER A 349 11.39 14.29 11.18
C SER A 349 9.89 14.53 11.02
N ASP A 350 9.37 14.31 9.80
CA ASP A 350 7.94 14.45 9.53
C ASP A 350 7.11 13.45 10.33
N LEU A 351 7.49 12.17 10.32
CA LEU A 351 6.80 11.12 11.07
C LEU A 351 6.78 11.38 12.56
N LYS A 352 7.91 11.83 13.14
CA LYS A 352 7.97 12.23 14.55
C LYS A 352 6.98 13.35 14.85
N ARG A 353 6.99 14.42 14.07
CA ARG A 353 6.09 15.58 14.26
C ARG A 353 4.62 15.18 14.18
N ILE A 354 4.25 14.37 13.18
CA ILE A 354 2.87 13.87 13.02
C ILE A 354 2.46 13.05 14.25
N ILE A 355 3.29 12.09 14.67
CA ILE A 355 2.98 11.21 15.80
C ILE A 355 2.85 12.02 17.09
N HIS A 356 3.77 12.94 17.37
CA HIS A 356 3.69 13.81 18.56
C HIS A 356 2.42 14.65 18.55
N TYR A 357 2.09 15.26 17.43
CA TYR A 357 0.88 16.07 17.30
C TYR A 357 -0.38 15.26 17.61
N ILE A 358 -0.51 14.08 16.97
CA ILE A 358 -1.66 13.20 17.18
C ILE A 358 -1.72 12.70 18.63
N GLN A 359 -0.60 12.33 19.24
CA GLN A 359 -0.58 11.95 20.67
C GLN A 359 -1.08 13.07 21.58
N HIS A 360 -0.66 14.32 21.35
CA HIS A 360 -1.15 15.46 22.11
C HIS A 360 -2.64 15.69 21.93
N ALA A 361 -3.13 15.62 20.69
CA ALA A 361 -4.55 15.76 20.41
C ALA A 361 -5.39 14.64 21.08
N LEU A 362 -4.88 13.40 21.12
CA LEU A 362 -5.53 12.30 21.82
C LEU A 362 -5.58 12.50 23.33
N ILE A 363 -4.50 13.00 23.95
CA ILE A 363 -4.45 13.31 25.39
C ILE A 363 -5.46 14.39 25.74
N ASP A 364 -5.58 15.41 24.91
CA ASP A 364 -6.53 16.52 25.14
C ASP A 364 -8.00 16.12 24.87
N TYR A 365 -8.22 15.07 24.07
CA TYR A 365 -9.55 14.58 23.70
C TYR A 365 -10.09 13.48 24.62
N LEU A 366 -9.22 12.61 25.15
CA LEU A 366 -9.58 11.45 25.97
C LEU A 366 -9.69 11.82 27.46
N SER A 367 -10.42 11.00 28.23
CA SER A 367 -10.42 11.12 29.70
C SER A 367 -9.05 10.75 30.29
N ASP A 368 -8.73 11.31 31.47
CA ASP A 368 -7.47 10.99 32.15
C ASP A 368 -7.28 9.49 32.40
N GLU A 369 -8.37 8.76 32.68
CA GLU A 369 -8.32 7.31 32.84
C GLU A 369 -7.94 6.60 31.54
N ALA A 370 -8.50 7.00 30.40
CA ALA A 370 -8.18 6.43 29.09
C ALA A 370 -6.74 6.76 28.66
N VAL A 371 -6.26 7.98 28.95
CA VAL A 371 -4.87 8.39 28.73
C VAL A 371 -3.90 7.51 29.53
N LEU A 372 -4.19 7.30 30.81
CA LEU A 372 -3.38 6.46 31.68
C LEU A 372 -3.38 5.00 31.22
N GLN A 373 -4.53 4.46 30.86
CA GLN A 373 -4.68 3.08 30.39
C GLN A 373 -3.93 2.83 29.07
N ALA A 374 -3.94 3.79 28.16
CA ALA A 374 -3.21 3.74 26.88
C ALA A 374 -1.70 4.03 27.05
N GLY A 375 -1.26 4.48 28.22
CA GLY A 375 0.14 4.84 28.48
C GLY A 375 0.62 6.05 27.67
N LEU A 376 -0.30 6.92 27.27
CA LEU A 376 0.04 8.13 26.49
C LEU A 376 0.83 9.11 27.35
N GLN A 377 1.90 9.67 26.79
CA GLN A 377 2.75 10.66 27.44
C GLN A 377 2.89 11.89 26.55
N LYS A 378 2.85 13.08 27.17
CA LYS A 378 3.26 14.31 26.48
C LYS A 378 4.78 14.30 26.39
N PHE A 379 5.29 14.17 25.18
CA PHE A 379 6.71 14.33 24.93
C PHE A 379 7.00 15.82 24.71
N GLU A 380 8.07 16.33 25.35
CA GLU A 380 8.58 17.66 24.98
C GLU A 380 9.02 17.62 23.52
N VAL A 381 8.56 18.58 22.74
CA VAL A 381 9.01 18.77 21.36
C VAL A 381 10.49 19.14 21.44
N PHE A 382 11.38 18.20 21.14
CA PHE A 382 12.78 18.55 20.96
C PHE A 382 12.84 19.49 19.76
N ALA A 383 13.18 20.75 20.01
CA ALA A 383 13.61 21.64 18.95
C ALA A 383 14.83 21.00 18.28
N ASP A 384 14.80 20.89 16.94
CA ASP A 384 15.90 20.39 16.13
C ASP A 384 17.19 21.17 16.30
#